data_6bed9bb7fc3f4162adfbcf827be8fc76
#
_entry.id   6bed9bb7fc3f4162adfbcf827be8fc76
#
_cell.length_a   1.000
_cell.length_b   1.000
_cell.length_c   1.000
_cell.angle_alpha   90.00
_cell.angle_beta   90.00
_cell.angle_gamma   90.00
#
_symmetry.space_group_name_H-M   'P 1'
#
loop_
_entity.id
_entity.type
_entity.pdbx_description
1 polymer ?
#
loop_
_entity_poly.entity_id
_entity_poly.type
_entity_poly.pdbx_seq_one_letter_code
_entity_poly.pdbx_strand_id
1 'polypeptide(L)'
;MIHFKCKPVNATVAGMGTVRVRRSHPSPIALALALMLTMFFVYAISLSVPDRADDAAAQIPSTAEVRMEGMDIAFLCAERASDPLEARIRASYCTQQGGAGLILPDGDEYAIILEAASDPDAAGGLRRQADGLTLKLRGPASEIAAITGAVDFLRAQAVETGALASALEGDDSNAASMRALLEVYRTQGMKAQAALAACGEDVSGTIALFRTAVDGCVDRLNAAIAETDPASLRLIHAAACAQWLQLLEGLPNT
;
A
#
# COMPACT_ATOMS: atom_id res chain seq x y z
N MET A 1 4.56 -24.61 -31.80
CA MET A 1 4.89 -25.50 -30.68
C MET A 1 6.42 -25.61 -30.59
N ILE A 2 7.07 -24.79 -29.79
CA ILE A 2 8.54 -24.76 -29.64
C ILE A 2 8.84 -25.19 -28.22
N HIS A 3 9.37 -26.39 -28.08
CA HIS A 3 9.85 -26.93 -26.80
C HIS A 3 11.25 -26.40 -26.51
N PHE A 4 11.41 -25.53 -25.52
CA PHE A 4 12.71 -25.21 -24.94
C PHE A 4 13.07 -26.25 -23.87
N LYS A 5 14.01 -27.12 -24.22
CA LYS A 5 14.70 -27.97 -23.24
C LYS A 5 15.89 -27.20 -22.66
N CYS A 6 15.75 -26.72 -21.41
CA CYS A 6 16.90 -26.24 -20.65
C CYS A 6 17.78 -27.43 -20.21
N LYS A 7 19.00 -27.52 -20.70
CA LYS A 7 20.01 -28.43 -20.18
C LYS A 7 20.57 -27.86 -18.86
N PRO A 8 20.76 -28.68 -17.82
CA PRO A 8 21.48 -28.25 -16.63
C PRO A 8 22.96 -28.07 -16.95
N VAL A 9 23.51 -26.89 -16.64
CA VAL A 9 24.94 -26.64 -16.69
C VAL A 9 25.57 -27.17 -15.40
N ASN A 10 26.32 -28.25 -15.48
CA ASN A 10 27.15 -28.76 -14.38
C ASN A 10 28.45 -27.96 -14.34
N ALA A 11 28.58 -27.03 -13.41
CA ALA A 11 29.86 -26.43 -13.07
C ALA A 11 30.49 -27.22 -11.91
N THR A 12 31.52 -28.00 -12.19
CA THR A 12 32.29 -28.73 -11.18
C THR A 12 33.43 -27.83 -10.70
N VAL A 13 33.32 -27.29 -9.50
CA VAL A 13 34.43 -26.64 -8.80
C VAL A 13 34.97 -27.66 -7.80
N ALA A 14 36.22 -28.04 -7.95
CA ALA A 14 36.90 -28.98 -7.08
C ALA A 14 37.12 -28.36 -5.68
N GLY A 15 36.63 -29.01 -4.65
CA GLY A 15 37.13 -28.84 -3.30
C GLY A 15 36.19 -28.24 -2.24
N MET A 16 34.91 -27.98 -2.52
CA MET A 16 33.95 -27.60 -1.46
C MET A 16 32.66 -28.41 -1.60
N GLY A 17 32.23 -29.01 -0.48
CA GLY A 17 31.04 -29.85 -0.42
C GLY A 17 29.83 -29.13 -1.00
N THR A 18 29.13 -29.80 -1.91
CA THR A 18 27.91 -29.28 -2.54
C THR A 18 26.81 -29.13 -1.47
N VAL A 19 26.62 -27.91 -1.00
CA VAL A 19 25.40 -27.55 -0.29
C VAL A 19 24.27 -27.52 -1.33
N ARG A 20 23.52 -28.61 -1.39
CA ARG A 20 22.26 -28.64 -2.15
C ARG A 20 21.27 -27.71 -1.42
N VAL A 21 21.18 -26.47 -1.84
CA VAL A 21 20.06 -25.61 -1.45
C VAL A 21 18.81 -26.21 -2.10
N ARG A 22 18.11 -27.03 -1.33
CA ARG A 22 16.77 -27.49 -1.67
C ARG A 22 15.89 -26.24 -1.61
N ARG A 23 15.51 -25.67 -2.76
CA ARG A 23 14.38 -24.76 -2.81
C ARG A 23 13.15 -25.54 -2.37
N SER A 24 12.85 -25.47 -1.08
CA SER A 24 11.58 -25.93 -0.57
C SER A 24 10.53 -24.93 -1.05
N HIS A 25 9.73 -25.30 -2.05
CA HIS A 25 8.48 -24.62 -2.27
C HIS A 25 7.73 -24.62 -0.94
N PRO A 26 7.23 -23.46 -0.47
CA PRO A 26 6.40 -23.46 0.73
C PRO A 26 5.27 -24.46 0.48
N SER A 27 5.11 -25.41 1.38
CA SER A 27 4.03 -26.40 1.23
C SER A 27 2.71 -25.63 1.22
N PRO A 28 1.71 -26.04 0.43
CA PRO A 28 0.39 -25.40 0.45
C PRO A 28 -0.20 -25.32 1.84
N ILE A 29 0.21 -26.20 2.75
CA ILE A 29 -0.14 -26.20 4.17
C ILE A 29 0.50 -25.00 4.90
N ALA A 30 1.76 -24.63 4.59
CA ALA A 30 2.42 -23.49 5.22
C ALA A 30 1.80 -22.17 4.76
N LEU A 31 1.40 -22.07 3.49
CA LEU A 31 0.68 -20.92 2.95
C LEU A 31 -0.73 -20.79 3.58
N ALA A 32 -1.45 -21.92 3.70
CA ALA A 32 -2.76 -21.95 4.35
C ALA A 32 -2.68 -21.56 5.84
N LEU A 33 -1.64 -22.01 6.55
CA LEU A 33 -1.40 -21.64 7.95
C LEU A 33 -1.04 -20.16 8.10
N ALA A 34 -0.24 -19.59 7.21
CA ALA A 34 0.09 -18.16 7.22
C ALA A 34 -1.18 -17.33 6.96
N LEU A 35 -2.02 -17.73 6.00
CA LEU A 35 -3.32 -17.09 5.71
C LEU A 35 -4.29 -17.20 6.89
N MET A 36 -4.37 -18.36 7.55
CA MET A 36 -5.20 -18.53 8.75
C MET A 36 -4.71 -17.68 9.92
N LEU A 37 -3.40 -17.55 10.11
CA LEU A 37 -2.81 -16.70 11.16
C LEU A 37 -3.09 -15.21 10.90
N THR A 38 -2.95 -14.74 9.67
CA THR A 38 -3.31 -13.36 9.31
C THR A 38 -4.80 -13.11 9.47
N MET A 39 -5.67 -14.04 9.04
CA MET A 39 -7.12 -13.93 9.27
C MET A 39 -7.47 -13.91 10.77
N PHE A 40 -6.79 -14.72 11.58
CA PHE A 40 -7.03 -14.75 13.03
C PHE A 40 -6.59 -13.45 13.71
N PHE A 41 -5.45 -12.86 13.30
CA PHE A 41 -5.00 -11.56 13.79
C PHE A 41 -5.96 -10.43 13.40
N VAL A 42 -6.43 -10.41 12.15
CA VAL A 42 -7.40 -9.42 11.68
C VAL A 42 -8.73 -9.57 12.44
N TYR A 43 -9.18 -10.80 12.67
CA TYR A 43 -10.39 -11.07 13.44
C TYR A 43 -10.25 -10.68 14.93
N ALA A 44 -9.11 -10.95 15.55
CA ALA A 44 -8.81 -10.57 16.93
C ALA A 44 -8.79 -9.05 17.11
N ILE A 45 -8.20 -8.31 16.14
CA ILE A 45 -8.23 -6.84 16.14
C ILE A 45 -9.68 -6.33 15.93
N SER A 46 -10.48 -6.98 15.08
CA SER A 46 -11.88 -6.62 14.86
C SER A 46 -12.76 -6.78 16.10
N LEU A 47 -12.45 -7.75 16.97
CA LEU A 47 -13.15 -7.97 18.23
C LEU A 47 -12.71 -7.03 19.36
N SER A 48 -11.55 -6.37 19.20
CA SER A 48 -11.01 -5.44 20.21
C SER A 48 -11.58 -4.02 20.08
N VAL A 49 -12.34 -3.72 19.02
CA VAL A 49 -13.06 -2.44 18.92
C VAL A 49 -14.33 -2.56 19.74
N PRO A 50 -14.43 -1.88 20.90
CA PRO A 50 -15.66 -1.89 21.69
C PRO A 50 -16.79 -1.24 20.89
N ASP A 51 -17.85 -2.02 20.63
CA ASP A 51 -19.15 -1.53 20.15
C ASP A 51 -19.76 -0.67 21.28
N ARG A 52 -19.38 0.61 21.33
CA ARG A 52 -19.97 1.60 22.22
C ARG A 52 -20.53 2.74 21.38
N ALA A 53 -21.64 2.47 20.77
CA ALA A 53 -22.66 3.49 20.57
C ALA A 53 -23.49 3.55 21.85
N ASP A 54 -23.52 4.72 22.45
CA ASP A 54 -24.36 5.22 23.52
C ASP A 54 -23.59 5.53 24.81
N ASP A 55 -23.09 6.79 24.87
CA ASP A 55 -23.28 7.64 26.03
C ASP A 55 -22.81 9.07 25.68
N ALA A 56 -23.77 9.99 25.58
CA ALA A 56 -23.52 11.42 25.52
C ALA A 56 -23.05 11.94 26.90
N ALA A 57 -22.02 11.32 27.47
CA ALA A 57 -21.28 11.88 28.59
C ALA A 57 -20.36 12.96 28.03
N ALA A 58 -20.34 14.13 28.63
CA ALA A 58 -19.44 15.23 28.28
C ALA A 58 -18.03 14.69 28.05
N GLN A 59 -17.64 14.62 26.79
CA GLN A 59 -16.38 13.98 26.37
C GLN A 59 -15.25 14.86 26.89
N ILE A 60 -14.57 14.40 27.92
CA ILE A 60 -13.33 15.03 28.38
C ILE A 60 -12.36 14.97 27.19
N PRO A 61 -11.86 16.12 26.72
CA PRO A 61 -10.92 16.12 25.60
C PRO A 61 -9.70 15.29 25.97
N SER A 62 -9.45 14.24 25.22
CA SER A 62 -8.26 13.42 25.35
C SER A 62 -7.15 14.01 24.49
N THR A 63 -5.93 13.74 24.89
CA THR A 63 -4.73 14.04 24.09
C THR A 63 -4.04 12.72 23.74
N ALA A 64 -3.63 12.58 22.49
CA ALA A 64 -2.85 11.44 22.05
C ALA A 64 -1.76 11.87 21.08
N GLU A 65 -0.68 11.13 21.04
CA GLU A 65 0.37 11.25 20.04
C GLU A 65 0.26 10.08 19.07
N VAL A 66 0.07 10.40 17.80
CA VAL A 66 0.04 9.41 16.71
C VAL A 66 1.31 9.58 15.89
N ARG A 67 2.15 8.56 15.89
CA ARG A 67 3.41 8.56 15.16
C ARG A 67 3.18 8.06 13.73
N MET A 68 3.61 8.85 12.75
CA MET A 68 3.71 8.48 11.35
C MET A 68 5.19 8.25 11.02
N GLU A 69 5.51 7.05 10.54
CA GLU A 69 6.88 6.70 10.17
C GLU A 69 7.27 7.39 8.86
N GLY A 70 8.53 7.85 8.78
CA GLY A 70 9.09 8.38 7.54
C GLY A 70 9.16 7.32 6.44
N MET A 71 9.29 7.76 5.21
CA MET A 71 9.41 6.88 4.05
C MET A 71 10.52 7.38 3.14
N ASP A 72 11.32 6.45 2.62
CA ASP A 72 12.30 6.66 1.57
C ASP A 72 12.07 5.59 0.49
N ILE A 73 11.71 6.02 -0.72
CA ILE A 73 11.26 5.11 -1.79
C ILE A 73 11.68 5.65 -3.15
N ALA A 74 11.97 4.75 -4.09
CA ALA A 74 12.16 5.08 -5.49
C ALA A 74 10.92 4.73 -6.31
N PHE A 75 10.40 5.69 -7.07
CA PHE A 75 9.40 5.44 -8.09
C PHE A 75 10.09 5.20 -9.42
N LEU A 76 10.10 3.97 -9.90
CA LEU A 76 10.71 3.62 -11.19
C LEU A 76 9.89 4.26 -12.32
N CYS A 77 10.55 5.09 -13.13
CA CYS A 77 9.90 5.81 -14.21
C CYS A 77 9.97 5.00 -15.50
N ALA A 78 8.83 4.74 -16.13
CA ALA A 78 8.77 4.21 -17.49
C ALA A 78 9.16 5.29 -18.50
N GLU A 79 8.55 6.48 -18.38
CA GLU A 79 8.71 7.61 -19.29
C GLU A 79 8.48 8.94 -18.56
N ARG A 80 8.79 10.06 -19.23
CA ARG A 80 8.44 11.42 -18.82
C ARG A 80 7.67 12.12 -19.94
N ALA A 81 6.80 13.06 -19.57
CA ALA A 81 6.05 13.90 -20.49
C ALA A 81 6.01 15.34 -19.99
N SER A 82 6.08 16.32 -20.87
CA SER A 82 5.99 17.74 -20.53
C SER A 82 4.55 18.27 -20.52
N ASP A 83 3.61 17.51 -21.07
CA ASP A 83 2.20 17.87 -21.19
C ASP A 83 1.30 16.90 -20.40
N PRO A 84 0.30 17.40 -19.66
CA PRO A 84 -0.58 16.55 -18.86
C PRO A 84 -1.41 15.55 -19.68
N LEU A 85 -1.80 15.92 -20.92
CA LEU A 85 -2.57 15.03 -21.79
C LEU A 85 -1.68 13.90 -22.32
N GLU A 86 -0.47 14.23 -22.76
CA GLU A 86 0.54 13.27 -23.16
C GLU A 86 0.86 12.31 -22.01
N ALA A 87 1.04 12.82 -20.79
CA ALA A 87 1.26 12.00 -19.60
C ALA A 87 0.15 10.98 -19.39
N ARG A 88 -1.13 11.36 -19.55
CA ARG A 88 -2.27 10.44 -19.43
C ARG A 88 -2.27 9.35 -20.50
N ILE A 89 -1.94 9.71 -21.74
CA ILE A 89 -1.84 8.74 -22.84
C ILE A 89 -0.73 7.72 -22.55
N ARG A 90 0.46 8.20 -22.17
CA ARG A 90 1.62 7.34 -21.82
C ARG A 90 1.35 6.48 -20.60
N ALA A 91 0.67 7.02 -19.57
CA ALA A 91 0.25 6.26 -18.39
C ALA A 91 -0.67 5.09 -18.76
N SER A 92 -1.62 5.31 -19.69
CA SER A 92 -2.50 4.25 -20.20
C SER A 92 -1.70 3.14 -20.91
N TYR A 93 -0.69 3.50 -21.72
CA TYR A 93 0.20 2.51 -22.34
C TYR A 93 1.05 1.77 -21.29
N CYS A 94 1.57 2.47 -20.29
CA CYS A 94 2.31 1.85 -19.18
C CYS A 94 1.46 0.80 -18.46
N THR A 95 0.18 1.13 -18.16
CA THR A 95 -0.76 0.18 -17.52
C THR A 95 -1.03 -1.03 -18.40
N GLN A 96 -1.23 -0.85 -19.72
CA GLN A 96 -1.42 -1.96 -20.66
C GLN A 96 -0.21 -2.90 -20.74
N GLN A 97 0.99 -2.40 -20.42
CA GLN A 97 2.23 -3.19 -20.35
C GLN A 97 2.49 -3.77 -18.95
N GLY A 98 1.55 -3.67 -18.03
CA GLY A 98 1.65 -4.20 -16.68
C GLY A 98 2.26 -3.24 -15.65
N GLY A 99 2.58 -1.99 -16.03
CA GLY A 99 3.08 -0.97 -15.10
C GLY A 99 1.96 -0.29 -14.31
N ALA A 100 2.33 0.45 -13.27
CA ALA A 100 1.37 1.19 -12.43
C ALA A 100 0.60 2.28 -13.19
N GLY A 101 1.24 2.95 -14.16
CA GLY A 101 0.64 4.08 -14.87
C GLY A 101 0.29 5.28 -13.97
N LEU A 102 0.88 5.36 -12.77
CA LEU A 102 0.72 6.51 -11.89
C LEU A 102 1.49 7.70 -12.47
N ILE A 103 0.89 8.89 -12.44
CA ILE A 103 1.53 10.12 -12.91
C ILE A 103 1.93 10.93 -11.68
N LEU A 104 3.22 11.24 -11.56
CA LEU A 104 3.76 12.10 -10.51
C LEU A 104 4.42 13.35 -11.11
N PRO A 105 4.27 14.53 -10.49
CA PRO A 105 5.00 15.73 -10.91
C PRO A 105 6.50 15.56 -10.60
N ASP A 106 7.35 15.98 -11.55
CA ASP A 106 8.81 15.96 -11.45
C ASP A 106 9.38 17.24 -12.06
N GLY A 107 9.42 18.31 -11.27
CA GLY A 107 9.72 19.67 -11.75
C GLY A 107 8.66 20.17 -12.74
N ASP A 108 9.09 20.50 -13.96
CA ASP A 108 8.21 20.96 -15.04
C ASP A 108 7.65 19.80 -15.90
N GLU A 109 7.97 18.56 -15.54
CA GLU A 109 7.55 17.35 -16.25
C GLU A 109 6.64 16.48 -15.39
N TYR A 110 6.08 15.47 -16.02
CA TYR A 110 5.28 14.41 -15.40
C TYR A 110 5.98 13.08 -15.58
N ALA A 111 6.36 12.43 -14.48
CA ALA A 111 6.91 11.08 -14.48
C ALA A 111 5.77 10.06 -14.51
N ILE A 112 5.81 9.14 -15.47
CA ILE A 112 4.92 7.99 -15.57
C ILE A 112 5.58 6.82 -14.85
N ILE A 113 4.95 6.36 -13.78
CA ILE A 113 5.53 5.39 -12.86
C ILE A 113 5.20 3.96 -13.30
N LEU A 114 6.24 3.16 -13.43
CA LEU A 114 6.16 1.73 -13.67
C LEU A 114 5.79 0.97 -12.39
N GLU A 115 6.50 1.25 -11.30
CA GLU A 115 6.29 0.67 -9.98
C GLU A 115 6.98 1.51 -8.89
N ALA A 116 6.65 1.26 -7.63
CA ALA A 116 7.38 1.78 -6.49
C ALA A 116 8.31 0.70 -5.93
N ALA A 117 9.59 1.03 -5.76
CA ALA A 117 10.62 0.12 -5.26
C ALA A 117 11.04 0.51 -3.84
N SER A 118 11.12 -0.47 -2.95
CA SER A 118 11.60 -0.27 -1.57
C SER A 118 13.10 0.05 -1.49
N ASP A 119 13.85 -0.21 -2.57
CA ASP A 119 15.24 0.20 -2.69
C ASP A 119 15.30 1.64 -3.21
N PRO A 120 15.67 2.62 -2.37
CA PRO A 120 15.70 4.02 -2.77
C PRO A 120 16.79 4.34 -3.81
N ASP A 121 17.79 3.47 -3.96
CA ASP A 121 18.88 3.60 -4.93
C ASP A 121 18.59 2.86 -6.24
N ALA A 122 17.37 2.38 -6.46
CA ALA A 122 16.99 1.70 -7.68
C ALA A 122 17.24 2.59 -8.91
N ALA A 123 17.98 2.05 -9.87
CA ALA A 123 18.43 2.79 -11.07
C ALA A 123 17.24 3.30 -11.90
N GLY A 124 17.27 4.57 -12.27
CA GLY A 124 16.19 5.23 -13.05
C GLY A 124 14.97 5.62 -12.24
N GLY A 125 15.03 5.52 -10.91
CA GLY A 125 13.96 5.89 -10.01
C GLY A 125 13.91 7.39 -9.71
N LEU A 126 12.69 7.90 -9.53
CA LEU A 126 12.43 9.19 -8.89
C LEU A 126 12.42 8.95 -7.38
N ARG A 127 13.53 9.25 -6.71
CA ARG A 127 13.61 9.11 -5.26
C ARG A 127 12.75 10.16 -4.57
N ARG A 128 11.95 9.73 -3.63
CA ARG A 128 11.16 10.59 -2.74
C ARG A 128 11.38 10.15 -1.30
N GLN A 129 11.60 11.13 -0.45
CA GLN A 129 11.86 10.91 0.97
C GLN A 129 11.07 11.92 1.79
N ALA A 130 10.45 11.47 2.86
CA ALA A 130 9.89 12.32 3.89
C ALA A 130 10.23 11.75 5.27
N ASP A 131 10.59 12.64 6.18
CA ASP A 131 10.83 12.29 7.57
C ASP A 131 9.51 11.93 8.27
N GLY A 132 9.61 11.05 9.27
CA GLY A 132 8.46 10.74 10.12
C GLY A 132 8.04 11.94 10.96
N LEU A 133 6.75 11.99 11.27
CA LEU A 133 6.21 13.05 12.14
C LEU A 133 5.37 12.46 13.26
N THR A 134 5.15 13.24 14.31
CA THR A 134 4.25 12.91 15.41
C THR A 134 3.12 13.93 15.47
N LEU A 135 1.90 13.45 15.27
CA LEU A 135 0.69 14.26 15.40
C LEU A 135 0.28 14.30 16.87
N LYS A 136 0.20 15.49 17.44
CA LYS A 136 -0.39 15.71 18.77
C LYS A 136 -1.85 16.04 18.61
N LEU A 137 -2.69 15.04 18.76
CA LEU A 137 -4.12 15.16 18.62
C LEU A 137 -4.76 15.55 19.97
N ARG A 138 -5.68 16.50 19.90
CA ARG A 138 -6.49 16.91 21.05
C ARG A 138 -7.95 17.00 20.63
N GLY A 139 -8.78 16.18 21.20
CA GLY A 139 -10.20 16.14 20.83
C GLY A 139 -10.93 14.98 21.48
N PRO A 140 -12.15 14.68 21.01
CA PRO A 140 -12.89 13.50 21.42
C PRO A 140 -12.09 12.21 21.18
N ALA A 141 -12.21 11.25 22.10
CA ALA A 141 -11.50 9.96 21.96
C ALA A 141 -11.86 9.22 20.65
N SER A 142 -13.12 9.39 20.18
CA SER A 142 -13.58 8.83 18.90
C SER A 142 -12.86 9.41 17.68
N GLU A 143 -12.58 10.71 17.66
CA GLU A 143 -11.84 11.37 16.58
C GLU A 143 -10.37 10.92 16.56
N ILE A 144 -9.75 10.86 17.74
CA ILE A 144 -8.39 10.35 17.89
C ILE A 144 -8.30 8.90 17.38
N ALA A 145 -9.25 8.06 17.78
CA ALA A 145 -9.31 6.67 17.31
C ALA A 145 -9.53 6.56 15.79
N ALA A 146 -10.35 7.44 15.21
CA ALA A 146 -10.59 7.48 13.76
C ALA A 146 -9.32 7.86 12.99
N ILE A 147 -8.58 8.89 13.44
CA ILE A 147 -7.32 9.30 12.83
C ILE A 147 -6.26 8.20 12.97
N THR A 148 -6.13 7.60 14.17
CA THR A 148 -5.20 6.50 14.41
C THR A 148 -5.49 5.32 13.47
N GLY A 149 -6.76 4.91 13.37
CA GLY A 149 -7.16 3.84 12.46
C GLY A 149 -6.92 4.17 10.98
N ALA A 150 -7.06 5.42 10.58
CA ALA A 150 -6.73 5.87 9.22
C ALA A 150 -5.22 5.82 8.96
N VAL A 151 -4.39 6.25 9.91
CA VAL A 151 -2.92 6.17 9.82
C VAL A 151 -2.47 4.72 9.68
N ASP A 152 -2.98 3.82 10.52
CA ASP A 152 -2.65 2.39 10.47
C ASP A 152 -3.04 1.76 9.13
N PHE A 153 -4.25 2.07 8.63
CA PHE A 153 -4.71 1.59 7.32
C PHE A 153 -3.83 2.09 6.18
N LEU A 154 -3.54 3.39 6.11
CA LEU A 154 -2.75 3.98 5.03
C LEU A 154 -1.30 3.49 5.06
N ARG A 155 -0.72 3.33 6.26
CA ARG A 155 0.60 2.74 6.44
C ARG A 155 0.63 1.29 5.93
N ALA A 156 -0.35 0.47 6.31
CA ALA A 156 -0.45 -0.91 5.85
C ALA A 156 -0.52 -0.97 4.32
N GLN A 157 -1.30 -0.08 3.68
CA GLN A 157 -1.35 0.00 2.22
C GLN A 157 0.02 0.32 1.61
N ALA A 158 0.76 1.29 2.15
CA ALA A 158 2.04 1.69 1.60
C ALA A 158 3.16 0.65 1.80
N VAL A 159 3.08 -0.17 2.86
CA VAL A 159 4.14 -1.14 3.21
C VAL A 159 3.82 -2.55 2.68
N GLU A 160 2.59 -3.01 2.87
CA GLU A 160 2.24 -4.42 2.66
C GLU A 160 1.87 -4.74 1.20
N THR A 161 1.37 -3.75 0.44
CA THR A 161 0.94 -4.01 -0.94
C THR A 161 2.10 -4.18 -1.93
N GLY A 162 3.32 -3.78 -1.55
CA GLY A 162 4.50 -3.86 -2.43
C GLY A 162 4.84 -5.26 -2.93
N ALA A 163 4.62 -6.28 -2.10
CA ALA A 163 4.91 -7.66 -2.47
C ALA A 163 3.82 -8.32 -3.33
N LEU A 164 2.63 -7.71 -3.45
CA LEU A 164 1.48 -8.36 -4.09
C LEU A 164 1.65 -8.53 -5.59
N ALA A 165 2.15 -7.50 -6.27
CA ALA A 165 2.36 -7.55 -7.72
C ALA A 165 3.37 -8.63 -8.11
N SER A 166 4.51 -8.67 -7.42
CA SER A 166 5.56 -9.67 -7.66
C SER A 166 5.09 -11.10 -7.36
N ALA A 167 4.21 -11.27 -6.37
CA ALA A 167 3.64 -12.56 -6.03
C ALA A 167 2.64 -13.06 -7.09
N LEU A 168 1.91 -12.15 -7.76
CA LEU A 168 1.00 -12.51 -8.84
C LEU A 168 1.75 -12.85 -10.14
N GLU A 169 2.83 -12.11 -10.46
CA GLU A 169 3.66 -12.39 -11.65
C GLU A 169 4.33 -13.77 -11.60
N GLY A 170 4.59 -14.28 -10.42
CA GLY A 170 5.19 -15.61 -10.22
C GLY A 170 4.24 -16.76 -10.45
N ASP A 171 2.93 -16.58 -10.27
CA ASP A 171 1.93 -17.66 -10.34
C ASP A 171 0.50 -17.10 -10.44
N ASP A 172 -0.11 -17.26 -11.59
CA ASP A 172 -1.50 -16.85 -11.86
C ASP A 172 -2.52 -17.56 -10.94
N SER A 173 -2.18 -18.72 -10.36
CA SER A 173 -3.03 -19.41 -9.40
C SER A 173 -3.27 -18.60 -8.11
N ASN A 174 -2.44 -17.59 -7.86
CA ASN A 174 -2.55 -16.71 -6.71
C ASN A 174 -3.65 -15.63 -6.83
N ALA A 175 -4.23 -15.41 -8.01
CA ALA A 175 -5.18 -14.31 -8.26
C ALA A 175 -6.39 -14.34 -7.31
N ALA A 176 -6.94 -15.54 -7.01
CA ALA A 176 -8.06 -15.67 -6.07
C ALA A 176 -7.66 -15.29 -4.64
N SER A 177 -6.47 -15.68 -4.21
CA SER A 177 -5.93 -15.34 -2.89
C SER A 177 -5.62 -13.85 -2.77
N MET A 178 -5.10 -13.25 -3.85
CA MET A 178 -4.87 -11.81 -3.91
C MET A 178 -6.18 -11.03 -3.81
N ARG A 179 -7.20 -11.45 -4.57
CA ARG A 179 -8.53 -10.82 -4.48
C ARG A 179 -9.09 -10.90 -3.06
N ALA A 180 -8.99 -12.05 -2.38
CA ALA A 180 -9.44 -12.18 -1.00
C ALA A 180 -8.68 -11.23 -0.05
N LEU A 181 -7.38 -11.05 -0.25
CA LEU A 181 -6.58 -10.11 0.53
C LEU A 181 -6.97 -8.65 0.27
N LEU A 182 -7.20 -8.28 -1.00
CA LEU A 182 -7.69 -6.94 -1.36
C LEU A 182 -9.07 -6.65 -0.74
N GLU A 183 -9.96 -7.65 -0.64
CA GLU A 183 -11.24 -7.54 0.05
C GLU A 183 -11.08 -7.27 1.56
N VAL A 184 -10.07 -7.86 2.20
CA VAL A 184 -9.75 -7.58 3.60
C VAL A 184 -9.30 -6.12 3.75
N TYR A 185 -8.38 -5.65 2.91
CA TYR A 185 -7.93 -4.26 2.92
C TYR A 185 -9.07 -3.29 2.62
N ARG A 186 -9.93 -3.59 1.65
CA ARG A 186 -11.12 -2.80 1.37
C ARG A 186 -12.02 -2.67 2.59
N THR A 187 -12.25 -3.78 3.28
CA THR A 187 -13.09 -3.79 4.50
C THR A 187 -12.49 -2.92 5.61
N GLN A 188 -11.17 -2.95 5.77
CA GLN A 188 -10.47 -2.07 6.72
C GLN A 188 -10.59 -0.60 6.31
N GLY A 189 -10.41 -0.29 5.03
CA GLY A 189 -10.58 1.05 4.48
C GLY A 189 -11.99 1.60 4.68
N MET A 190 -13.03 0.79 4.42
CA MET A 190 -14.43 1.18 4.66
C MET A 190 -14.72 1.46 6.14
N LYS A 191 -14.10 0.72 7.06
CA LYS A 191 -14.21 1.01 8.50
C LYS A 191 -13.54 2.34 8.84
N ALA A 192 -12.36 2.62 8.30
CA ALA A 192 -11.68 3.90 8.48
C ALA A 192 -12.49 5.07 7.89
N GLN A 193 -13.08 4.90 6.69
CA GLN A 193 -13.99 5.88 6.09
C GLN A 193 -15.19 6.18 7.01
N ALA A 194 -15.87 5.14 7.50
CA ALA A 194 -17.02 5.29 8.37
C ALA A 194 -16.65 6.00 9.68
N ALA A 195 -15.50 5.65 10.28
CA ALA A 195 -15.02 6.29 11.50
C ALA A 195 -14.70 7.79 11.28
N LEU A 196 -13.98 8.11 10.19
CA LEU A 196 -13.70 9.51 9.83
C LEU A 196 -14.97 10.29 9.46
N ALA A 197 -15.95 9.67 8.81
CA ALA A 197 -17.22 10.30 8.47
C ALA A 197 -18.06 10.64 9.70
N ALA A 198 -17.94 9.86 10.78
CA ALA A 198 -18.60 10.10 12.05
C ALA A 198 -17.97 11.25 12.88
N CYS A 199 -16.75 11.69 12.51
CA CYS A 199 -16.12 12.86 13.14
C CYS A 199 -16.85 14.15 12.74
N GLY A 200 -16.91 15.12 13.66
CA GLY A 200 -17.51 16.43 13.42
C GLY A 200 -16.79 17.27 12.35
N GLU A 201 -17.16 18.56 12.27
CA GLU A 201 -16.46 19.50 11.40
C GLU A 201 -15.00 19.65 11.84
N ASP A 202 -14.11 19.43 10.89
CA ASP A 202 -12.65 19.51 11.10
C ASP A 202 -12.18 20.96 10.92
N VAL A 203 -11.98 21.65 12.04
CA VAL A 203 -11.45 23.03 12.05
C VAL A 203 -9.99 23.08 11.60
N SER A 204 -9.24 21.98 11.73
CA SER A 204 -7.80 21.93 11.41
C SER A 204 -7.49 21.46 9.99
N GLY A 205 -8.45 20.94 9.27
CA GLY A 205 -8.27 20.32 7.95
C GLY A 205 -7.61 18.93 8.01
N THR A 206 -7.18 18.46 9.18
CA THR A 206 -6.48 17.17 9.35
C THR A 206 -7.37 15.99 9.00
N ILE A 207 -8.62 16.00 9.52
CA ILE A 207 -9.58 14.91 9.22
C ILE A 207 -9.90 14.89 7.72
N ALA A 208 -10.05 16.06 7.09
CA ALA A 208 -10.33 16.16 5.65
C ALA A 208 -9.19 15.55 4.80
N LEU A 209 -7.93 15.78 5.20
CA LEU A 209 -6.78 15.16 4.54
C LEU A 209 -6.83 13.63 4.64
N PHE A 210 -7.08 13.10 5.85
CA PHE A 210 -7.20 11.66 6.04
C PHE A 210 -8.42 11.07 5.32
N ARG A 211 -9.57 11.76 5.29
CA ARG A 211 -10.73 11.33 4.49
C ARG A 211 -10.36 11.18 3.02
N THR A 212 -9.80 12.23 2.43
CA THR A 212 -9.39 12.21 1.02
C THR A 212 -8.41 11.06 0.73
N ALA A 213 -7.47 10.85 1.65
CA ALA A 213 -6.47 9.79 1.52
C ALA A 213 -7.10 8.40 1.58
N VAL A 214 -7.96 8.15 2.57
CA VAL A 214 -8.62 6.85 2.75
C VAL A 214 -9.60 6.57 1.60
N ASP A 215 -10.39 7.58 1.18
CA ASP A 215 -11.33 7.46 0.06
C ASP A 215 -10.60 7.06 -1.23
N GLY A 216 -9.52 7.74 -1.55
CA GLY A 216 -8.71 7.40 -2.73
C GLY A 216 -8.09 6.00 -2.66
N CYS A 217 -7.70 5.51 -1.48
CA CYS A 217 -7.23 4.13 -1.32
C CYS A 217 -8.37 3.12 -1.54
N VAL A 218 -9.53 3.35 -0.95
CA VAL A 218 -10.69 2.44 -1.09
C VAL A 218 -11.17 2.37 -2.54
N ASP A 219 -11.19 3.49 -3.26
CA ASP A 219 -11.55 3.51 -4.68
C ASP A 219 -10.58 2.67 -5.53
N ARG A 220 -9.29 2.79 -5.28
CA ARG A 220 -8.27 1.96 -5.98
C ARG A 220 -8.40 0.48 -5.64
N LEU A 221 -8.67 0.14 -4.38
CA LEU A 221 -8.93 -1.24 -3.96
C LEU A 221 -10.16 -1.81 -4.65
N ASN A 222 -11.25 -1.05 -4.77
CA ASN A 222 -12.45 -1.46 -5.50
C ASN A 222 -12.13 -1.75 -6.98
N ALA A 223 -11.36 -0.88 -7.63
CA ALA A 223 -10.94 -1.08 -9.02
C ALA A 223 -10.08 -2.36 -9.18
N ALA A 224 -9.11 -2.58 -8.30
CA ALA A 224 -8.24 -3.75 -8.38
C ALA A 224 -8.94 -5.07 -8.01
N ILE A 225 -9.97 -5.05 -7.18
CA ILE A 225 -10.81 -6.23 -6.91
C ILE A 225 -11.61 -6.60 -8.16
N ALA A 226 -12.09 -5.60 -8.91
CA ALA A 226 -12.80 -5.83 -10.16
C ALA A 226 -11.88 -6.43 -11.23
N GLU A 227 -10.63 -5.97 -11.30
CA GLU A 227 -9.63 -6.42 -12.26
C GLU A 227 -8.30 -6.67 -11.53
N THR A 228 -8.14 -7.90 -11.01
CA THR A 228 -6.94 -8.29 -10.25
C THR A 228 -5.84 -8.73 -11.20
N ASP A 229 -4.98 -7.80 -11.57
CA ASP A 229 -3.81 -7.98 -12.43
C ASP A 229 -2.55 -7.31 -11.82
N PRO A 230 -1.34 -7.59 -12.34
CA PRO A 230 -0.11 -6.98 -11.83
C PRO A 230 -0.09 -5.45 -11.93
N ALA A 231 -0.69 -4.86 -12.97
CA ALA A 231 -0.72 -3.40 -13.14
C ALA A 231 -1.54 -2.72 -12.06
N SER A 232 -2.75 -3.24 -11.77
CA SER A 232 -3.61 -2.71 -10.71
C SER A 232 -2.98 -2.83 -9.33
N LEU A 233 -2.23 -3.92 -9.05
CA LEU A 233 -1.50 -4.10 -7.79
C LEU A 233 -0.32 -3.13 -7.67
N ARG A 234 0.45 -2.91 -8.75
CA ARG A 234 1.52 -1.90 -8.79
C ARG A 234 0.96 -0.50 -8.60
N LEU A 235 -0.19 -0.20 -9.21
CA LEU A 235 -0.86 1.09 -9.04
C LEU A 235 -1.28 1.33 -7.59
N ILE A 236 -1.89 0.34 -6.93
CA ILE A 236 -2.25 0.45 -5.50
C ILE A 236 -1.03 0.79 -4.67
N HIS A 237 0.06 0.04 -4.82
CA HIS A 237 1.27 0.24 -4.05
C HIS A 237 1.90 1.61 -4.31
N ALA A 238 2.16 1.95 -5.57
CA ALA A 238 2.77 3.22 -5.94
C ALA A 238 1.92 4.42 -5.48
N ALA A 239 0.60 4.34 -5.64
CA ALA A 239 -0.30 5.39 -5.19
C ALA A 239 -0.39 5.49 -3.66
N ALA A 240 -0.34 4.37 -2.94
CA ALA A 240 -0.33 4.37 -1.47
C ALA A 240 0.96 5.01 -0.93
N CYS A 241 2.13 4.69 -1.52
CA CYS A 241 3.40 5.32 -1.17
C CYS A 241 3.40 6.83 -1.45
N ALA A 242 2.94 7.24 -2.64
CA ALA A 242 2.84 8.65 -2.99
C ALA A 242 1.91 9.41 -2.03
N GLN A 243 0.79 8.81 -1.67
CA GLN A 243 -0.17 9.40 -0.76
C GLN A 243 0.35 9.50 0.67
N TRP A 244 1.09 8.48 1.13
CA TRP A 244 1.75 8.51 2.43
C TRP A 244 2.78 9.65 2.52
N LEU A 245 3.61 9.82 1.50
CA LEU A 245 4.56 10.93 1.39
C LEU A 245 3.85 12.29 1.42
N GLN A 246 2.76 12.45 0.65
CA GLN A 246 1.98 13.70 0.65
C GLN A 246 1.40 14.03 2.03
N LEU A 247 0.96 13.03 2.79
CA LEU A 247 0.49 13.25 4.16
C LEU A 247 1.62 13.69 5.08
N LEU A 248 2.81 13.07 4.98
CA LEU A 248 3.98 13.46 5.77
C LEU A 248 4.43 14.89 5.48
N GLU A 249 4.37 15.32 4.22
CA GLU A 249 4.74 16.68 3.78
C GLU A 249 3.65 17.73 4.09
N GLY A 250 2.39 17.34 4.04
CA GLY A 250 1.24 18.26 4.15
C GLY A 250 0.73 18.48 5.57
N LEU A 251 1.07 17.60 6.52
CA LEU A 251 0.64 17.73 7.89
C LEU A 251 1.60 18.63 8.69
N PRO A 252 1.06 19.53 9.54
CA PRO A 252 1.90 20.40 10.35
C PRO A 252 2.70 19.57 11.37
N ASN A 253 4.01 19.78 11.42
CA ASN A 253 4.85 19.32 12.52
C ASN A 253 4.46 20.09 13.78
N THR A 254 3.77 19.42 14.72
CA THR A 254 3.28 20.04 15.97
C THR A 254 4.13 19.63 17.19
#